data_2d77f61b12b31427c1d3e9d4d90d9041
#
_entry.id   2d77f61b12b31427c1d3e9d4d90d9041
#
_cell.length_a   1.000
_cell.length_b   1.000
_cell.length_c   1.000
_cell.angle_alpha   90.00
_cell.angle_beta   90.00
_cell.angle_gamma   90.00
#
_symmetry.space_group_name_H-M   'P 1'
#
loop_
_entity.id
_entity.type
_entity.pdbx_description
1 polymer ?
#
loop_
_entity_poly.entity_id
_entity_poly.type
_entity_poly.pdbx_seq_one_letter_code
_entity_poly.pdbx_strand_id
1 'polypeptide(L)'
;AIARLTGTGEYQGRIDEQLDYIFTVDIFNEGVDIPEINQVIMLRQTESPIIFIQQLGRGLRKFEDKEYVVILDFIGNYTNNFMIPLALSGDRSYNKDTLRRYVQAGNRIIPGTSTVHFDKIAKQRIYESIDTARFSDMKLIKEAYFNLRFKLGRIPKIADFADHGSIDVSRIFSKFKSYHHFLIKIKDKDYDISFTPVQERMLHFISQKLTIGMRARDLIVLQALLDGRDDIINYVSEVLYNNYNVDLSEYGRINLINIMTNRFGVQVAQKTFEDSEFIEFSNGKYGISQIFKQALEDNNFKEQVQELVTYGFKQFNEKYKDNIYGNTPFALYEKYTYEQVCLLLEWPQNEVPLNIGGYKFHKETKTYPVFINYHKADDIQDTIKYEDRFENPGLLKAISKNKRTFTSDDVQTAFNADALGVAMHLFVRKNKDDEESKEFYYLGPIHSTGQENAKEISMANGTAAVELEYVLEVPVRDDIYDYIVNG
;
A
#
# COMPACT_ATOMS: atom_id res chain seq x y z
N ALA A 1 -11.11 25.82 37.71
CA ALA A 1 -9.98 24.85 37.68
C ALA A 1 -8.94 25.26 36.65
N ILE A 2 -9.33 25.52 35.36
CA ILE A 2 -8.38 25.85 34.28
C ILE A 2 -7.56 27.11 34.62
N ALA A 3 -8.19 28.23 35.00
CA ALA A 3 -7.50 29.46 35.39
C ALA A 3 -6.52 29.25 36.58
N ARG A 4 -6.82 28.31 37.47
CA ARG A 4 -5.93 27.95 38.59
C ARG A 4 -4.76 27.07 38.13
N LEU A 5 -4.95 26.25 37.08
CA LEU A 5 -3.87 25.44 36.49
C LEU A 5 -2.89 26.29 35.68
N THR A 6 -3.41 27.19 34.84
CA THR A 6 -2.61 28.03 33.94
C THR A 6 -2.01 29.26 34.64
N GLY A 7 -2.51 29.63 35.80
CA GLY A 7 -2.13 30.88 36.48
C GLY A 7 -2.55 32.14 35.73
N THR A 8 -3.42 32.01 34.73
CA THR A 8 -3.87 33.10 33.84
C THR A 8 -5.30 33.54 34.13
N GLY A 9 -5.69 34.75 33.73
CA GLY A 9 -7.03 35.28 33.84
C GLY A 9 -7.32 36.07 35.12
N GLU A 10 -8.58 36.20 35.46
CA GLU A 10 -9.08 36.99 36.63
C GLU A 10 -8.82 36.32 37.98
N TYR A 11 -8.03 35.24 37.99
CA TYR A 11 -7.74 34.51 39.22
C TYR A 11 -6.71 35.30 40.08
N GLN A 12 -7.17 35.92 41.13
CA GLN A 12 -6.36 36.62 42.14
C GLN A 12 -6.12 35.77 43.38
N GLY A 13 -6.06 34.43 43.21
CA GLY A 13 -5.80 33.50 44.29
C GLY A 13 -4.37 33.58 44.80
N ARG A 14 -4.14 33.04 45.98
CA ARG A 14 -2.79 32.85 46.54
C ARG A 14 -2.04 31.80 45.71
N ILE A 15 -0.68 31.85 45.68
CA ILE A 15 0.15 30.89 45.01
C ILE A 15 -0.12 29.45 45.50
N ASP A 16 -0.46 29.31 46.78
CA ASP A 16 -0.83 28.04 47.42
C ASP A 16 -2.18 27.44 46.92
N GLU A 17 -2.95 28.19 46.13
CA GLU A 17 -4.19 27.74 45.49
C GLU A 17 -4.00 27.39 43.99
N GLN A 18 -2.83 27.56 43.44
CA GLN A 18 -2.52 27.11 42.08
C GLN A 18 -2.56 25.57 42.01
N LEU A 19 -3.02 25.04 40.86
CA LEU A 19 -3.09 23.62 40.65
C LEU A 19 -1.88 23.18 39.83
N ASP A 20 -1.22 22.12 40.25
CA ASP A 20 -0.16 21.50 39.49
C ASP A 20 -0.68 20.61 38.38
N TYR A 21 -1.87 19.98 38.57
CA TYR A 21 -2.51 19.11 37.59
C TYR A 21 -4.02 19.04 37.79
N ILE A 22 -4.72 18.62 36.73
CA ILE A 22 -6.16 18.36 36.71
C ILE A 22 -6.39 16.94 36.18
N PHE A 23 -7.18 16.16 36.95
CA PHE A 23 -7.74 14.90 36.47
C PHE A 23 -9.05 15.12 35.75
N THR A 24 -9.22 14.55 34.56
CA THR A 24 -10.44 14.68 33.77
C THR A 24 -10.88 13.36 33.19
N VAL A 25 -12.18 13.20 33.01
CA VAL A 25 -12.79 12.09 32.29
C VAL A 25 -13.66 12.67 31.21
N ASP A 26 -13.29 12.42 29.93
CA ASP A 26 -13.99 12.82 28.70
C ASP A 26 -14.23 14.34 28.48
N ILE A 27 -14.06 15.19 29.49
CA ILE A 27 -14.28 16.65 29.40
C ILE A 27 -13.34 17.32 28.40
N PHE A 28 -12.13 16.80 28.24
CA PHE A 28 -11.16 17.31 27.28
C PHE A 28 -11.24 16.63 25.89
N ASN A 29 -12.21 15.75 25.66
CA ASN A 29 -12.43 15.18 24.34
C ASN A 29 -13.04 16.20 23.37
N GLU A 30 -13.88 17.12 23.86
CA GLU A 30 -14.52 18.18 23.06
C GLU A 30 -14.60 19.51 23.82
N GLY A 31 -14.38 20.63 23.11
CA GLY A 31 -14.76 21.98 23.58
C GLY A 31 -13.83 22.69 24.55
N VAL A 32 -12.84 22.07 25.15
CA VAL A 32 -11.90 22.71 26.08
C VAL A 32 -10.54 22.91 25.42
N ASP A 33 -10.01 24.12 25.49
CA ASP A 33 -8.71 24.48 24.93
C ASP A 33 -7.83 25.09 26.03
N ILE A 34 -6.64 24.50 26.25
CA ILE A 34 -5.68 24.97 27.24
C ILE A 34 -4.28 24.92 26.56
N PRO A 35 -3.93 25.95 25.79
CA PRO A 35 -2.65 25.98 25.07
C PRO A 35 -1.42 25.91 25.97
N GLU A 36 -1.55 26.35 27.23
CA GLU A 36 -0.47 26.40 28.23
C GLU A 36 -0.01 25.02 28.72
N ILE A 37 -0.79 23.97 28.50
CA ILE A 37 -0.42 22.62 28.95
C ILE A 37 0.91 22.20 28.35
N ASN A 38 1.86 21.82 29.22
CA ASN A 38 3.19 21.31 28.85
C ASN A 38 3.36 19.79 29.07
N GLN A 39 2.41 19.16 29.80
CA GLN A 39 2.40 17.72 30.00
C GLN A 39 0.97 17.17 29.96
N VAL A 40 0.81 16.04 29.27
CA VAL A 40 -0.42 15.25 29.21
C VAL A 40 -0.15 13.82 29.62
N ILE A 41 -0.89 13.29 30.59
CA ILE A 41 -0.78 11.91 31.04
C ILE A 41 -2.09 11.19 30.69
N MET A 42 -2.00 10.21 29.82
CA MET A 42 -3.15 9.43 29.35
C MET A 42 -3.27 8.15 30.17
N LEU A 43 -4.15 8.18 31.17
CA LEU A 43 -4.38 7.07 32.10
C LEU A 43 -5.50 6.14 31.64
N ARG A 44 -6.36 6.62 30.74
CA ARG A 44 -7.52 5.88 30.26
C ARG A 44 -7.27 5.42 28.82
N GLN A 45 -7.66 4.18 28.57
CA GLN A 45 -7.68 3.55 27.28
C GLN A 45 -8.55 4.32 26.27
N THR A 46 -8.04 4.59 25.09
CA THR A 46 -8.79 5.17 23.96
C THR A 46 -8.99 4.11 22.90
N GLU A 47 -10.21 3.83 22.50
CA GLU A 47 -10.53 2.77 21.52
C GLU A 47 -10.53 3.26 20.07
N SER A 48 -10.37 4.58 19.84
CA SER A 48 -10.40 5.17 18.51
C SER A 48 -9.12 5.96 18.19
N PRO A 49 -8.44 5.68 17.07
CA PRO A 49 -7.28 6.45 16.60
C PRO A 49 -7.60 7.95 16.47
N ILE A 50 -8.81 8.28 16.05
CA ILE A 50 -9.26 9.68 15.86
C ILE A 50 -9.35 10.39 17.20
N ILE A 51 -9.96 9.77 18.22
CA ILE A 51 -10.06 10.34 19.56
C ILE A 51 -8.67 10.49 20.17
N PHE A 52 -7.79 9.50 19.98
CA PHE A 52 -6.39 9.58 20.42
C PHE A 52 -5.69 10.82 19.85
N ILE A 53 -5.75 11.02 18.53
CA ILE A 53 -5.14 12.20 17.88
C ILE A 53 -5.80 13.50 18.33
N GLN A 54 -7.12 13.53 18.56
CA GLN A 54 -7.81 14.71 19.07
C GLN A 54 -7.35 15.07 20.50
N GLN A 55 -7.17 14.09 21.36
CA GLN A 55 -6.62 14.30 22.71
C GLN A 55 -5.19 14.83 22.67
N LEU A 56 -4.33 14.24 21.83
CA LEU A 56 -2.97 14.72 21.61
C LEU A 56 -2.96 16.17 21.08
N GLY A 57 -3.78 16.46 20.08
CA GLY A 57 -3.81 17.76 19.41
C GLY A 57 -4.14 18.93 20.33
N ARG A 58 -4.84 18.69 21.42
CA ARG A 58 -5.15 19.74 22.41
C ARG A 58 -3.92 20.16 23.21
N GLY A 59 -3.06 19.21 23.56
CA GLY A 59 -1.78 19.52 24.21
C GLY A 59 -0.74 20.10 23.23
N LEU A 60 -0.85 19.84 21.92
CA LEU A 60 0.10 20.28 20.91
C LEU A 60 -0.09 21.71 20.41
N ARG A 61 -1.03 22.47 20.93
CA ARG A 61 -1.25 23.87 20.54
C ARG A 61 -0.07 24.75 20.93
N LYS A 62 0.27 25.68 20.04
CA LYS A 62 1.34 26.64 20.29
C LYS A 62 0.88 27.67 21.32
N PHE A 63 1.77 27.99 22.24
CA PHE A 63 1.61 29.06 23.23
C PHE A 63 2.95 29.78 23.41
N GLU A 64 2.93 31.06 23.82
CA GLU A 64 4.13 31.84 24.07
C GLU A 64 4.96 31.15 25.16
N ASP A 65 6.28 31.06 24.98
CA ASP A 65 7.21 30.36 25.89
C ASP A 65 7.05 28.83 26.00
N LYS A 66 6.21 28.19 25.20
CA LYS A 66 6.06 26.75 25.17
C LYS A 66 6.85 26.14 24.01
N GLU A 67 7.99 25.54 24.30
CA GLU A 67 8.85 24.92 23.28
C GLU A 67 8.37 23.52 22.89
N TYR A 68 7.85 22.74 23.84
CA TYR A 68 7.37 21.37 23.63
C TYR A 68 6.26 20.98 24.63
N VAL A 69 5.60 19.86 24.35
CA VAL A 69 4.70 19.18 25.29
C VAL A 69 5.18 17.73 25.46
N VAL A 70 5.17 17.25 26.70
CA VAL A 70 5.46 15.85 27.01
C VAL A 70 4.14 15.10 27.12
N ILE A 71 4.01 14.00 26.36
CA ILE A 71 2.84 13.14 26.42
C ILE A 71 3.28 11.78 26.93
N LEU A 72 2.71 11.32 28.04
CA LEU A 72 2.92 10.03 28.63
C LEU A 72 1.67 9.18 28.43
N ASP A 73 1.80 8.06 27.72
CA ASP A 73 0.72 7.12 27.49
C ASP A 73 1.08 5.73 28.03
N PHE A 74 0.18 5.17 28.82
CA PHE A 74 0.35 3.84 29.42
C PHE A 74 -0.23 2.76 28.50
N ILE A 75 0.43 2.52 27.37
CA ILE A 75 0.06 1.56 26.31
C ILE A 75 -0.27 0.18 26.87
N GLY A 76 0.37 -0.23 27.96
CA GLY A 76 0.14 -1.53 28.58
C GLY A 76 -1.32 -1.80 29.02
N ASN A 77 -2.14 -0.78 29.08
CA ASN A 77 -3.55 -0.89 29.48
C ASN A 77 -4.52 -1.04 28.29
N TYR A 78 -4.03 -0.96 27.05
CA TYR A 78 -4.88 -1.04 25.85
C TYR A 78 -5.14 -2.49 25.44
N THR A 79 -6.38 -2.79 25.05
CA THR A 79 -6.75 -4.07 24.45
C THR A 79 -6.23 -4.17 23.01
N ASN A 80 -6.22 -3.03 22.30
CA ASN A 80 -5.81 -2.92 20.88
C ASN A 80 -4.61 -1.98 20.76
N ASN A 81 -3.45 -2.39 21.24
CA ASN A 81 -2.22 -1.57 21.26
C ASN A 81 -1.76 -1.13 19.86
N PHE A 82 -2.15 -1.85 18.79
CA PHE A 82 -1.87 -1.47 17.41
C PHE A 82 -2.50 -0.12 17.00
N MET A 83 -3.51 0.36 17.73
CA MET A 83 -4.17 1.63 17.40
C MET A 83 -3.25 2.84 17.57
N ILE A 84 -2.28 2.77 18.47
CA ILE A 84 -1.36 3.87 18.72
C ILE A 84 -0.43 4.12 17.54
N PRO A 85 0.35 3.13 17.05
CA PRO A 85 1.14 3.33 15.84
C PRO A 85 0.27 3.64 14.61
N LEU A 86 -0.94 3.10 14.52
CA LEU A 86 -1.89 3.43 13.45
C LEU A 86 -2.28 4.92 13.48
N ALA A 87 -2.62 5.44 14.66
CA ALA A 87 -2.99 6.83 14.84
C ALA A 87 -1.81 7.79 14.54
N LEU A 88 -0.63 7.46 15.05
CA LEU A 88 0.56 8.30 14.93
C LEU A 88 1.16 8.29 13.51
N SER A 89 1.10 7.16 12.80
CA SER A 89 1.58 7.05 11.43
C SER A 89 0.64 7.70 10.41
N GLY A 90 -0.62 7.90 10.76
CA GLY A 90 -1.66 8.30 9.81
C GLY A 90 -1.98 7.22 8.77
N ASP A 91 -1.47 5.98 8.96
CA ASP A 91 -1.74 4.86 8.07
C ASP A 91 -3.21 4.46 8.11
N ARG A 92 -3.82 4.36 6.94
CA ARG A 92 -5.22 3.94 6.76
C ARG A 92 -5.33 2.60 6.07
N SER A 93 -4.19 2.05 5.66
CA SER A 93 -4.13 0.76 4.98
C SER A 93 -4.33 -0.39 5.96
N TYR A 94 -4.10 -0.18 7.27
CA TYR A 94 -4.08 -1.24 8.28
C TYR A 94 -3.13 -2.40 7.88
N ASN A 95 -2.05 -2.10 7.19
CA ASN A 95 -1.08 -3.09 6.79
C ASN A 95 -0.14 -3.40 7.96
N LYS A 96 -0.06 -4.67 8.36
CA LYS A 96 0.74 -5.12 9.51
C LYS A 96 2.22 -4.76 9.37
N ASP A 97 2.80 -4.94 8.19
CA ASP A 97 4.20 -4.60 7.95
C ASP A 97 4.47 -3.10 8.10
N THR A 98 3.57 -2.26 7.59
CA THR A 98 3.68 -0.81 7.73
C THR A 98 3.65 -0.40 9.20
N LEU A 99 2.75 -0.99 9.99
CA LEU A 99 2.65 -0.74 11.43
C LEU A 99 3.88 -1.25 12.18
N ARG A 100 4.37 -2.47 11.89
CA ARG A 100 5.59 -3.01 12.50
C ARG A 100 6.80 -2.13 12.21
N ARG A 101 6.97 -1.72 10.94
CA ARG A 101 8.03 -0.80 10.53
C ARG A 101 7.95 0.53 11.29
N TYR A 102 6.76 1.11 11.42
CA TYR A 102 6.55 2.34 12.17
C TYR A 102 7.00 2.20 13.63
N VAL A 103 6.59 1.12 14.30
CA VAL A 103 6.97 0.85 15.69
C VAL A 103 8.48 0.67 15.84
N GLN A 104 9.14 0.04 14.88
CA GLN A 104 10.59 -0.18 14.87
C GLN A 104 11.35 1.10 14.62
N ALA A 105 10.98 1.87 13.62
CA ALA A 105 11.66 3.10 13.24
C ALA A 105 11.44 4.25 14.25
N GLY A 106 10.32 4.22 14.99
CA GLY A 106 10.04 5.19 16.06
C GLY A 106 10.17 6.63 15.56
N ASN A 107 11.13 7.37 16.13
CA ASN A 107 11.35 8.80 15.86
C ASN A 107 11.69 9.14 14.41
N ARG A 108 12.14 8.20 13.60
CA ARG A 108 12.64 8.46 12.24
C ARG A 108 11.51 8.71 11.22
N ILE A 109 10.26 8.41 11.57
CA ILE A 109 9.13 8.48 10.62
C ILE A 109 8.25 9.71 10.84
N ILE A 110 8.33 10.36 12.01
CA ILE A 110 7.51 11.52 12.31
C ILE A 110 8.14 12.77 11.70
N PRO A 111 7.43 13.50 10.83
CA PRO A 111 7.94 14.75 10.29
C PRO A 111 8.13 15.82 11.39
N GLY A 112 9.20 16.59 11.29
CA GLY A 112 9.47 17.71 12.18
C GLY A 112 10.30 17.35 13.42
N THR A 113 10.13 18.12 14.51
CA THR A 113 10.89 17.99 15.75
C THR A 113 10.25 17.06 16.78
N SER A 114 9.11 16.45 16.46
CA SER A 114 8.40 15.53 17.34
C SER A 114 9.12 14.19 17.42
N THR A 115 9.15 13.60 18.61
CA THR A 115 9.76 12.28 18.85
C THR A 115 8.75 11.36 19.54
N VAL A 116 8.75 10.08 19.17
CA VAL A 116 7.97 9.03 19.85
C VAL A 116 8.92 7.95 20.33
N HIS A 117 8.81 7.62 21.61
CA HIS A 117 9.58 6.56 22.22
C HIS A 117 8.65 5.49 22.79
N PHE A 118 8.82 4.26 22.34
CA PHE A 118 8.16 3.08 22.91
C PHE A 118 9.17 2.34 23.81
N ASP A 119 8.84 2.10 25.06
CA ASP A 119 9.65 1.23 25.91
C ASP A 119 9.56 -0.24 25.41
N LYS A 120 10.45 -1.09 25.93
CA LYS A 120 10.56 -2.49 25.49
C LYS A 120 9.26 -3.29 25.68
N ILE A 121 8.56 -3.08 26.82
CA ILE A 121 7.31 -3.78 27.13
C ILE A 121 6.18 -3.29 26.21
N ALA A 122 6.10 -1.97 26.00
CA ALA A 122 5.14 -1.38 25.08
C ALA A 122 5.34 -1.89 23.65
N LYS A 123 6.58 -1.91 23.15
CA LYS A 123 6.90 -2.48 21.82
C LYS A 123 6.44 -3.93 21.70
N GLN A 124 6.76 -4.77 22.64
CA GLN A 124 6.35 -6.18 22.62
C GLN A 124 4.82 -6.31 22.57
N ARG A 125 4.09 -5.59 23.40
CA ARG A 125 2.62 -5.62 23.42
C ARG A 125 2.00 -5.08 22.13
N ILE A 126 2.60 -4.05 21.53
CA ILE A 126 2.17 -3.54 20.22
C ILE A 126 2.37 -4.60 19.15
N TYR A 127 3.53 -5.27 19.09
CA TYR A 127 3.78 -6.35 18.13
C TYR A 127 2.80 -7.52 18.31
N GLU A 128 2.60 -8.01 19.53
CA GLU A 128 1.62 -9.06 19.82
C GLU A 128 0.20 -8.64 19.38
N SER A 129 -0.16 -7.37 19.61
CA SER A 129 -1.44 -6.82 19.19
C SER A 129 -1.57 -6.73 17.66
N ILE A 130 -0.51 -6.33 16.93
CA ILE A 130 -0.47 -6.31 15.47
C ILE A 130 -0.61 -7.74 14.91
N ASP A 131 0.10 -8.70 15.49
CA ASP A 131 0.15 -10.09 15.02
C ASP A 131 -1.21 -10.79 15.17
N THR A 132 -1.87 -10.54 16.29
CA THR A 132 -3.20 -11.12 16.60
C THR A 132 -4.36 -10.35 15.97
N ALA A 133 -4.17 -9.08 15.57
CA ALA A 133 -5.21 -8.27 14.96
C ALA A 133 -5.66 -8.83 13.60
N ARG A 134 -6.96 -8.83 13.38
CA ARG A 134 -7.57 -9.18 12.08
C ARG A 134 -8.11 -7.91 11.43
N PHE A 135 -7.23 -7.20 10.75
CA PHE A 135 -7.57 -5.92 10.09
C PHE A 135 -8.53 -6.09 8.90
N SER A 136 -8.66 -7.29 8.37
CA SER A 136 -9.69 -7.63 7.39
C SER A 136 -11.05 -7.94 8.03
N ASP A 137 -11.21 -7.73 9.36
CA ASP A 137 -12.45 -8.05 10.05
C ASP A 137 -13.60 -7.17 9.55
N MET A 138 -14.69 -7.83 9.23
CA MET A 138 -15.94 -7.18 8.84
C MET A 138 -16.41 -6.16 9.89
N LYS A 139 -16.13 -6.41 11.17
CA LYS A 139 -16.47 -5.51 12.27
C LYS A 139 -15.79 -4.16 12.13
N LEU A 140 -14.46 -4.14 11.91
CA LEU A 140 -13.68 -2.92 11.74
C LEU A 140 -14.19 -2.07 10.56
N ILE A 141 -14.39 -2.73 9.40
CA ILE A 141 -14.88 -2.05 8.19
C ILE A 141 -16.29 -1.47 8.41
N LYS A 142 -17.18 -2.24 9.05
CA LYS A 142 -18.53 -1.77 9.38
C LYS A 142 -18.52 -0.59 10.34
N GLU A 143 -17.73 -0.64 11.38
CA GLU A 143 -17.62 0.46 12.36
C GLU A 143 -17.13 1.74 11.70
N ALA A 144 -16.07 1.66 10.87
CA ALA A 144 -15.56 2.79 10.12
C ALA A 144 -16.62 3.38 9.17
N TYR A 145 -17.36 2.52 8.47
CA TYR A 145 -18.45 2.92 7.58
C TYR A 145 -19.59 3.62 8.35
N PHE A 146 -20.11 3.01 9.41
CA PHE A 146 -21.25 3.57 10.15
C PHE A 146 -20.89 4.88 10.86
N ASN A 147 -19.66 5.01 11.38
CA ASN A 147 -19.18 6.26 11.95
C ASN A 147 -19.16 7.38 10.89
N LEU A 148 -18.65 7.07 9.69
CA LEU A 148 -18.63 8.02 8.59
C LEU A 148 -20.05 8.37 8.11
N ARG A 149 -20.90 7.36 7.94
CA ARG A 149 -22.30 7.53 7.54
C ARG A 149 -23.08 8.40 8.54
N PHE A 150 -22.91 8.15 9.83
CA PHE A 150 -23.52 8.97 10.89
C PHE A 150 -23.05 10.42 10.82
N LYS A 151 -21.76 10.66 10.63
CA LYS A 151 -21.17 11.99 10.48
C LYS A 151 -21.73 12.75 9.27
N LEU A 152 -21.97 12.04 8.15
CA LEU A 152 -22.44 12.64 6.90
C LEU A 152 -23.98 12.72 6.79
N GLY A 153 -24.72 11.95 7.57
CA GLY A 153 -26.18 11.85 7.47
C GLY A 153 -26.70 11.19 6.17
N ARG A 154 -25.80 10.57 5.40
CA ARG A 154 -26.11 9.89 4.13
C ARG A 154 -25.18 8.70 3.90
N ILE A 155 -25.45 7.86 2.90
CA ILE A 155 -24.48 6.85 2.44
C ILE A 155 -23.20 7.56 1.99
N PRO A 156 -22.03 7.23 2.55
CA PRO A 156 -20.77 7.78 2.11
C PRO A 156 -20.47 7.44 0.65
N LYS A 157 -19.94 8.38 -0.09
CA LYS A 157 -19.28 8.12 -1.38
C LYS A 157 -17.88 7.57 -1.15
N ILE A 158 -17.29 6.95 -2.17
CA ILE A 158 -15.92 6.42 -2.09
C ILE A 158 -14.90 7.51 -1.69
N ALA A 159 -15.05 8.70 -2.23
CA ALA A 159 -14.18 9.85 -1.90
C ALA A 159 -14.29 10.27 -0.42
N ASP A 160 -15.49 10.18 0.19
CA ASP A 160 -15.71 10.62 1.57
C ASP A 160 -14.82 9.88 2.59
N PHE A 161 -14.47 8.62 2.33
CA PHE A 161 -13.58 7.85 3.21
C PHE A 161 -12.20 8.50 3.34
N ALA A 162 -11.63 8.95 2.24
CA ALA A 162 -10.35 9.64 2.24
C ALA A 162 -10.47 11.06 2.81
N ASP A 163 -11.49 11.81 2.39
CA ASP A 163 -11.69 13.23 2.77
C ASP A 163 -11.96 13.39 4.26
N HIS A 164 -12.57 12.40 4.90
CA HIS A 164 -12.85 12.42 6.34
C HIS A 164 -11.93 11.53 7.18
N GLY A 165 -10.84 11.02 6.61
CA GLY A 165 -9.83 10.27 7.37
C GLY A 165 -10.32 8.92 7.88
N SER A 166 -11.26 8.29 7.19
CA SER A 166 -11.76 6.94 7.50
C SER A 166 -10.83 5.85 6.93
N ILE A 167 -11.26 4.59 7.01
CA ILE A 167 -10.53 3.43 6.47
C ILE A 167 -10.25 3.58 4.97
N ASP A 168 -9.13 3.05 4.48
CA ASP A 168 -8.87 2.99 3.05
C ASP A 168 -9.89 2.08 2.36
N VAL A 169 -10.53 2.60 1.32
CA VAL A 169 -11.58 1.92 0.57
C VAL A 169 -11.09 0.63 -0.10
N SER A 170 -9.79 0.53 -0.40
CA SER A 170 -9.17 -0.69 -0.93
C SER A 170 -9.41 -1.90 0.00
N ARG A 171 -9.55 -1.67 1.32
CA ARG A 171 -9.92 -2.72 2.28
C ARG A 171 -11.35 -3.23 2.06
N ILE A 172 -12.27 -2.33 1.72
CA ILE A 172 -13.63 -2.71 1.34
C ILE A 172 -13.60 -3.55 0.06
N PHE A 173 -12.86 -3.12 -0.95
CA PHE A 173 -12.75 -3.83 -2.23
C PHE A 173 -12.13 -5.22 -2.07
N SER A 174 -11.06 -5.33 -1.29
CA SER A 174 -10.39 -6.63 -1.07
C SER A 174 -11.29 -7.63 -0.34
N LYS A 175 -12.09 -7.18 0.62
CA LYS A 175 -12.97 -8.04 1.43
C LYS A 175 -14.31 -8.35 0.77
N PHE A 176 -14.88 -7.37 0.06
CA PHE A 176 -16.27 -7.44 -0.45
C PHE A 176 -16.38 -7.33 -1.97
N LYS A 177 -15.29 -7.43 -2.71
CA LYS A 177 -15.22 -7.30 -4.18
C LYS A 177 -15.39 -5.87 -4.68
N SER A 178 -16.44 -5.15 -4.27
CA SER A 178 -16.72 -3.75 -4.60
C SER A 178 -17.49 -3.06 -3.46
N TYR A 179 -17.63 -1.75 -3.55
CA TYR A 179 -18.42 -0.98 -2.59
C TYR A 179 -19.90 -1.36 -2.63
N HIS A 180 -20.46 -1.61 -3.82
CA HIS A 180 -21.80 -2.15 -4.01
C HIS A 180 -22.03 -3.45 -3.22
N HIS A 181 -21.16 -4.44 -3.40
CA HIS A 181 -21.27 -5.70 -2.67
C HIS A 181 -21.17 -5.53 -1.15
N PHE A 182 -20.37 -4.56 -0.69
CA PHE A 182 -20.29 -4.22 0.73
C PHE A 182 -21.63 -3.69 1.24
N LEU A 183 -22.25 -2.69 0.57
CA LEU A 183 -23.51 -2.10 0.98
C LEU A 183 -24.65 -3.14 1.05
N ILE A 184 -24.74 -4.03 0.06
CA ILE A 184 -25.67 -5.16 0.09
C ILE A 184 -25.38 -6.09 1.28
N LYS A 185 -24.10 -6.43 1.51
CA LYS A 185 -23.72 -7.37 2.56
C LYS A 185 -24.04 -6.85 3.97
N ILE A 186 -23.89 -5.56 4.20
CA ILE A 186 -24.23 -4.93 5.48
C ILE A 186 -25.72 -4.65 5.61
N LYS A 187 -26.50 -4.81 4.53
CA LYS A 187 -27.94 -4.53 4.43
C LYS A 187 -28.23 -3.06 4.82
N ASP A 188 -27.52 -2.11 4.22
CA ASP A 188 -27.81 -0.69 4.44
C ASP A 188 -29.23 -0.36 3.99
N LYS A 189 -30.02 0.22 4.90
CA LYS A 189 -31.47 0.40 4.69
C LYS A 189 -31.83 1.42 3.61
N ASP A 190 -30.91 2.35 3.33
CA ASP A 190 -31.12 3.39 2.34
C ASP A 190 -30.46 3.04 1.00
N TYR A 191 -29.94 1.80 0.84
CA TYR A 191 -29.35 1.30 -0.37
C TYR A 191 -30.22 0.21 -1.00
N ASP A 192 -30.89 0.54 -2.09
CA ASP A 192 -31.84 -0.32 -2.81
C ASP A 192 -31.42 -0.62 -4.26
N ILE A 193 -30.18 -0.26 -4.64
CA ILE A 193 -29.66 -0.48 -5.99
C ILE A 193 -29.32 -1.97 -6.19
N SER A 194 -29.74 -2.51 -7.30
CA SER A 194 -29.39 -3.85 -7.77
C SER A 194 -28.78 -3.81 -9.15
N PHE A 195 -27.82 -4.66 -9.42
CA PHE A 195 -27.14 -4.78 -10.71
C PHE A 195 -27.26 -6.19 -11.28
N THR A 196 -27.08 -6.28 -12.58
CA THR A 196 -26.96 -7.58 -13.25
C THR A 196 -25.67 -8.29 -12.86
N PRO A 197 -25.57 -9.62 -12.96
CA PRO A 197 -24.32 -10.34 -12.65
C PRO A 197 -23.11 -9.84 -13.47
N VAL A 198 -23.32 -9.36 -14.68
CA VAL A 198 -22.28 -8.75 -15.52
C VAL A 198 -21.80 -7.44 -14.93
N GLN A 199 -22.71 -6.53 -14.57
CA GLN A 199 -22.38 -5.25 -13.93
C GLN A 199 -21.65 -5.46 -12.59
N GLU A 200 -22.08 -6.43 -11.78
CA GLU A 200 -21.41 -6.77 -10.52
C GLU A 200 -19.96 -7.27 -10.75
N ARG A 201 -19.73 -8.12 -11.77
CA ARG A 201 -18.37 -8.57 -12.14
C ARG A 201 -17.51 -7.42 -12.65
N MET A 202 -18.05 -6.53 -13.46
CA MET A 202 -17.35 -5.33 -13.93
C MET A 202 -16.98 -4.40 -12.78
N LEU A 203 -17.90 -4.12 -11.83
CA LEU A 203 -17.56 -3.35 -10.62
C LEU A 203 -16.47 -4.03 -9.77
N HIS A 204 -16.53 -5.34 -9.64
CA HIS A 204 -15.50 -6.11 -8.95
C HIS A 204 -14.14 -5.95 -9.65
N PHE A 205 -14.11 -6.11 -10.98
CA PHE A 205 -12.87 -5.94 -11.77
C PHE A 205 -12.31 -4.53 -11.63
N ILE A 206 -13.13 -3.51 -11.89
CA ILE A 206 -12.70 -2.10 -11.78
C ILE A 206 -12.17 -1.82 -10.38
N SER A 207 -12.91 -2.22 -9.33
CA SER A 207 -12.54 -1.95 -7.95
C SER A 207 -11.21 -2.58 -7.55
N GLN A 208 -10.93 -3.82 -7.96
CA GLN A 208 -9.74 -4.55 -7.52
C GLN A 208 -8.54 -4.45 -8.46
N LYS A 209 -8.77 -4.18 -9.76
CA LYS A 209 -7.69 -4.20 -10.76
C LYS A 209 -7.30 -2.83 -11.26
N LEU A 210 -8.24 -1.90 -11.40
CA LEU A 210 -7.98 -0.62 -12.07
C LEU A 210 -7.87 0.56 -11.11
N THR A 211 -8.67 0.59 -10.03
CA THR A 211 -8.73 1.75 -9.12
C THR A 211 -7.61 1.82 -8.08
N ILE A 212 -6.70 0.85 -8.06
CA ILE A 212 -5.49 0.92 -7.24
C ILE A 212 -4.65 2.16 -7.61
N GLY A 213 -4.80 2.62 -8.86
CA GLY A 213 -4.23 3.88 -9.34
C GLY A 213 -2.72 3.83 -9.56
N MET A 214 -2.12 2.66 -9.75
CA MET A 214 -0.67 2.54 -9.99
C MET A 214 -0.22 3.16 -11.31
N ARG A 215 -1.13 3.26 -12.28
CA ARG A 215 -0.86 3.86 -13.59
C ARG A 215 -2.09 4.59 -14.12
N ALA A 216 -1.87 5.73 -14.77
CA ALA A 216 -2.96 6.57 -15.27
C ALA A 216 -3.70 5.95 -16.46
N ARG A 217 -3.01 5.21 -17.33
CA ARG A 217 -3.55 4.77 -18.63
C ARG A 217 -4.83 3.95 -18.52
N ASP A 218 -4.97 3.09 -17.52
CA ASP A 218 -6.16 2.28 -17.33
C ASP A 218 -7.40 3.14 -17.00
N LEU A 219 -7.17 4.16 -16.17
CA LEU A 219 -8.19 5.12 -15.76
C LEU A 219 -8.58 6.06 -16.92
N ILE A 220 -7.59 6.45 -17.74
CA ILE A 220 -7.83 7.27 -18.95
C ILE A 220 -8.71 6.50 -19.93
N VAL A 221 -8.50 5.17 -20.10
CA VAL A 221 -9.41 4.34 -20.93
C VAL A 221 -10.82 4.41 -20.40
N LEU A 222 -11.03 4.12 -19.11
CA LEU A 222 -12.38 4.12 -18.53
C LEU A 222 -13.05 5.49 -18.64
N GLN A 223 -12.33 6.57 -18.37
CA GLN A 223 -12.86 7.93 -18.52
C GLN A 223 -13.23 8.24 -19.97
N ALA A 224 -12.36 7.87 -20.91
CA ALA A 224 -12.63 8.07 -22.35
C ALA A 224 -13.88 7.32 -22.82
N LEU A 225 -14.10 6.09 -22.30
CA LEU A 225 -15.30 5.30 -22.60
C LEU A 225 -16.57 5.95 -22.01
N LEU A 226 -16.49 6.47 -20.78
CA LEU A 226 -17.60 7.21 -20.15
C LEU A 226 -17.94 8.51 -20.90
N ASP A 227 -16.94 9.17 -21.47
CA ASP A 227 -17.07 10.39 -22.28
C ASP A 227 -17.52 10.10 -23.73
N GLY A 228 -17.67 8.81 -24.10
CA GLY A 228 -18.09 8.41 -25.45
C GLY A 228 -17.02 8.65 -26.53
N ARG A 229 -15.73 8.60 -26.15
CA ARG A 229 -14.63 8.74 -27.11
C ARG A 229 -14.50 7.49 -27.99
N ASP A 230 -14.12 7.72 -29.21
CA ASP A 230 -13.73 6.71 -30.19
C ASP A 230 -12.20 6.57 -30.27
N ASP A 231 -11.74 5.49 -30.90
CA ASP A 231 -10.30 5.19 -31.12
C ASP A 231 -9.49 5.31 -29.84
N ILE A 232 -9.91 4.54 -28.86
CA ILE A 232 -9.46 4.63 -27.46
C ILE A 232 -7.94 4.51 -27.32
N ILE A 233 -7.29 3.63 -28.06
CA ILE A 233 -5.84 3.41 -27.93
C ILE A 233 -5.04 4.62 -28.41
N ASN A 234 -5.42 5.23 -29.52
CA ASN A 234 -4.76 6.43 -30.01
C ASN A 234 -5.03 7.63 -29.07
N TYR A 235 -6.28 7.80 -28.63
CA TYR A 235 -6.63 8.82 -27.65
C TYR A 235 -5.78 8.71 -26.36
N VAL A 236 -5.68 7.51 -25.80
CA VAL A 236 -4.86 7.25 -24.59
C VAL A 236 -3.40 7.56 -24.84
N SER A 237 -2.86 7.18 -26.01
CA SER A 237 -1.46 7.48 -26.39
C SER A 237 -1.22 8.98 -26.42
N GLU A 238 -2.11 9.77 -27.01
CA GLU A 238 -2.04 11.23 -27.06
C GLU A 238 -2.11 11.85 -25.66
N VAL A 239 -3.03 11.39 -24.81
CA VAL A 239 -3.17 11.90 -23.44
C VAL A 239 -1.93 11.56 -22.59
N LEU A 240 -1.38 10.36 -22.73
CA LEU A 240 -0.17 9.96 -22.02
C LEU A 240 1.04 10.80 -22.44
N TYR A 241 1.20 11.03 -23.74
CA TYR A 241 2.27 11.87 -24.26
C TYR A 241 2.15 13.32 -23.78
N ASN A 242 0.98 13.92 -23.95
CA ASN A 242 0.78 15.35 -23.68
C ASN A 242 0.76 15.69 -22.18
N ASN A 243 0.17 14.83 -21.34
CA ASN A 243 -0.06 15.15 -19.93
C ASN A 243 0.96 14.52 -18.97
N TYR A 244 1.63 13.44 -19.41
CA TYR A 244 2.54 12.68 -18.56
C TYR A 244 3.92 12.49 -19.16
N ASN A 245 4.15 12.96 -20.40
CA ASN A 245 5.39 12.77 -21.15
C ASN A 245 5.81 11.29 -21.25
N VAL A 246 4.83 10.41 -21.45
CA VAL A 246 5.00 8.95 -21.55
C VAL A 246 4.56 8.46 -22.93
N ASP A 247 5.47 7.81 -23.65
CA ASP A 247 5.14 7.10 -24.88
C ASP A 247 4.54 5.72 -24.56
N LEU A 248 3.43 5.41 -25.22
CA LEU A 248 2.83 4.08 -25.12
C LEU A 248 3.54 3.11 -26.05
N SER A 249 4.43 2.28 -25.49
CA SER A 249 5.18 1.26 -26.22
C SER A 249 4.28 0.23 -26.91
N GLU A 250 4.80 -0.54 -27.83
CA GLU A 250 4.08 -1.67 -28.45
C GLU A 250 3.59 -2.67 -27.39
N TYR A 251 4.47 -3.06 -26.46
CA TYR A 251 4.10 -3.96 -25.35
C TYR A 251 3.13 -3.29 -24.38
N GLY A 252 3.26 -2.00 -24.14
CA GLY A 252 2.32 -1.20 -23.37
C GLY A 252 0.91 -1.21 -23.98
N ARG A 253 0.79 -1.15 -25.31
CA ARG A 253 -0.50 -1.28 -26.03
C ARG A 253 -1.09 -2.67 -25.86
N ILE A 254 -0.32 -3.72 -26.06
CA ILE A 254 -0.76 -5.11 -25.91
C ILE A 254 -1.22 -5.34 -24.47
N ASN A 255 -0.43 -4.92 -23.49
CA ASN A 255 -0.73 -5.02 -22.07
C ASN A 255 -2.04 -4.28 -21.73
N LEU A 256 -2.21 -3.03 -22.21
CA LEU A 256 -3.44 -2.24 -22.01
C LEU A 256 -4.67 -2.92 -22.60
N ILE A 257 -4.57 -3.42 -23.83
CA ILE A 257 -5.65 -4.15 -24.48
C ILE A 257 -6.01 -5.40 -23.69
N ASN A 258 -5.01 -6.17 -23.25
CA ASN A 258 -5.21 -7.40 -22.51
C ASN A 258 -5.85 -7.17 -21.14
N ILE A 259 -5.51 -6.10 -20.43
CA ILE A 259 -6.19 -5.78 -19.16
C ILE A 259 -7.63 -5.33 -19.41
N MET A 260 -7.89 -4.51 -20.42
CA MET A 260 -9.22 -3.98 -20.73
C MET A 260 -10.16 -5.01 -21.38
N THR A 261 -9.63 -6.16 -21.83
CA THR A 261 -10.39 -7.30 -22.38
C THR A 261 -10.34 -8.54 -21.49
N ASN A 262 -9.95 -8.38 -20.21
CA ASN A 262 -9.81 -9.49 -19.24
C ASN A 262 -8.90 -10.64 -19.68
N ARG A 263 -7.90 -10.34 -20.54
CA ARG A 263 -6.92 -11.35 -21.04
C ARG A 263 -5.59 -11.31 -20.34
N PHE A 264 -5.33 -10.29 -19.51
CA PHE A 264 -4.07 -10.14 -18.78
C PHE A 264 -3.92 -11.18 -17.67
N GLY A 265 -4.97 -11.45 -16.90
CA GLY A 265 -4.96 -12.39 -15.79
C GLY A 265 -4.76 -13.86 -16.23
N VAL A 266 -4.31 -14.72 -15.32
CA VAL A 266 -4.29 -16.18 -15.54
C VAL A 266 -5.71 -16.73 -15.58
N GLN A 267 -5.89 -17.97 -16.10
CA GLN A 267 -7.22 -18.56 -16.37
C GLN A 267 -8.22 -18.45 -15.20
N VAL A 268 -7.78 -18.66 -13.96
CA VAL A 268 -8.65 -18.54 -12.78
C VAL A 268 -9.16 -17.10 -12.61
N ALA A 269 -8.29 -16.11 -12.81
CA ALA A 269 -8.66 -14.71 -12.75
C ALA A 269 -9.59 -14.33 -13.90
N GLN A 270 -9.29 -14.77 -15.12
CA GLN A 270 -10.15 -14.53 -16.30
C GLN A 270 -11.58 -15.07 -16.08
N LYS A 271 -11.70 -16.26 -15.49
CA LYS A 271 -13.00 -16.85 -15.14
C LYS A 271 -13.74 -16.08 -14.04
N THR A 272 -12.99 -15.58 -13.04
CA THR A 272 -13.57 -14.77 -11.96
C THR A 272 -14.20 -13.48 -12.48
N PHE A 273 -13.60 -12.91 -13.51
CA PHE A 273 -13.98 -11.64 -14.11
C PHE A 273 -14.57 -11.82 -15.53
N GLU A 274 -15.18 -12.98 -15.78
CA GLU A 274 -15.86 -13.25 -17.03
C GLU A 274 -16.78 -12.09 -17.42
N ASP A 275 -16.86 -11.77 -18.71
CA ASP A 275 -17.62 -10.62 -19.27
C ASP A 275 -17.10 -9.21 -18.85
N SER A 276 -15.97 -9.09 -18.13
CA SER A 276 -15.37 -7.79 -17.81
C SER A 276 -14.50 -7.30 -18.98
N GLU A 277 -15.14 -7.11 -20.14
CA GLU A 277 -14.54 -6.58 -21.36
C GLU A 277 -15.04 -5.15 -21.59
N PHE A 278 -14.12 -4.19 -21.55
CA PHE A 278 -14.47 -2.75 -21.64
C PHE A 278 -14.29 -2.21 -23.05
N ILE A 279 -13.35 -2.79 -23.81
CA ILE A 279 -13.06 -2.39 -25.21
C ILE A 279 -13.18 -3.59 -26.15
N GLU A 280 -13.52 -3.30 -27.40
CA GLU A 280 -13.50 -4.30 -28.48
C GLU A 280 -12.90 -3.70 -29.75
N PHE A 281 -12.32 -4.56 -30.59
CA PHE A 281 -11.79 -4.15 -31.89
C PHE A 281 -12.87 -4.21 -32.95
N SER A 282 -13.18 -3.06 -33.54
CA SER A 282 -14.17 -2.94 -34.62
C SER A 282 -13.74 -1.84 -35.57
N ASN A 283 -13.98 -2.05 -36.89
CA ASN A 283 -13.70 -1.04 -37.92
C ASN A 283 -12.26 -0.50 -37.90
N GLY A 284 -11.27 -1.37 -37.61
CA GLY A 284 -9.84 -1.01 -37.59
C GLY A 284 -9.35 -0.27 -36.36
N LYS A 285 -10.17 -0.08 -35.33
CA LYS A 285 -9.85 0.62 -34.08
C LYS A 285 -10.45 -0.07 -32.86
N TYR A 286 -9.92 0.25 -31.67
CA TYR A 286 -10.54 -0.14 -30.41
C TYR A 286 -11.51 0.93 -29.94
N GLY A 287 -12.75 0.52 -29.67
CA GLY A 287 -13.81 1.34 -29.10
C GLY A 287 -14.45 0.68 -27.89
N ILE A 288 -15.53 1.24 -27.39
CA ILE A 288 -16.33 0.66 -26.31
C ILE A 288 -16.88 -0.70 -26.72
N SER A 289 -16.77 -1.71 -25.88
CA SER A 289 -17.37 -3.02 -26.13
C SER A 289 -18.89 -2.96 -26.04
N GLN A 290 -19.57 -3.82 -26.78
CA GLN A 290 -21.04 -3.88 -26.77
C GLN A 290 -21.57 -4.20 -25.37
N ILE A 291 -20.91 -5.11 -24.65
CA ILE A 291 -21.33 -5.52 -23.31
C ILE A 291 -21.17 -4.38 -22.28
N PHE A 292 -20.07 -3.61 -22.33
CA PHE A 292 -19.90 -2.47 -21.44
C PHE A 292 -20.81 -1.30 -21.80
N LYS A 293 -21.04 -1.06 -23.09
CA LYS A 293 -22.00 -0.06 -23.56
C LYS A 293 -23.40 -0.33 -23.01
N GLN A 294 -23.86 -1.58 -23.10
CA GLN A 294 -25.14 -1.99 -22.54
C GLN A 294 -25.19 -1.84 -21.01
N ALA A 295 -24.11 -2.16 -20.32
CA ALA A 295 -24.03 -1.98 -18.88
C ALA A 295 -24.16 -0.50 -18.46
N LEU A 296 -23.60 0.43 -19.25
CA LEU A 296 -23.67 1.88 -19.01
C LEU A 296 -25.04 2.52 -19.31
N GLU A 297 -26.00 1.79 -19.86
CA GLU A 297 -27.38 2.26 -19.99
C GLU A 297 -28.08 2.42 -18.65
N ASP A 298 -27.59 1.70 -17.62
CA ASP A 298 -27.98 1.90 -16.22
C ASP A 298 -27.21 3.08 -15.61
N ASN A 299 -27.94 4.15 -15.29
CA ASN A 299 -27.37 5.37 -14.73
C ASN A 299 -26.66 5.12 -13.37
N ASN A 300 -27.22 4.27 -12.51
CA ASN A 300 -26.59 3.97 -11.22
C ASN A 300 -25.24 3.25 -11.41
N PHE A 301 -25.18 2.33 -12.37
CA PHE A 301 -23.93 1.66 -12.73
C PHE A 301 -22.90 2.65 -13.30
N LYS A 302 -23.33 3.52 -14.22
CA LYS A 302 -22.48 4.55 -14.80
C LYS A 302 -21.91 5.50 -13.73
N GLU A 303 -22.74 5.94 -12.78
CA GLU A 303 -22.31 6.78 -11.67
C GLU A 303 -21.27 6.06 -10.77
N GLN A 304 -21.48 4.80 -10.45
CA GLN A 304 -20.50 4.03 -9.66
C GLN A 304 -19.18 3.84 -10.41
N VAL A 305 -19.21 3.58 -11.71
CA VAL A 305 -17.98 3.51 -12.52
C VAL A 305 -17.25 4.86 -12.50
N GLN A 306 -17.97 5.97 -12.68
CA GLN A 306 -17.39 7.32 -12.62
C GLN A 306 -16.75 7.61 -11.26
N GLU A 307 -17.40 7.22 -10.18
CA GLU A 307 -16.88 7.39 -8.82
C GLU A 307 -15.59 6.58 -8.60
N LEU A 308 -15.55 5.33 -9.10
CA LEU A 308 -14.36 4.49 -9.06
C LEU A 308 -13.21 5.08 -9.87
N VAL A 309 -13.46 5.61 -11.06
CA VAL A 309 -12.45 6.27 -11.90
C VAL A 309 -11.89 7.50 -11.20
N THR A 310 -12.76 8.33 -10.63
CA THR A 310 -12.36 9.53 -9.85
C THR A 310 -11.47 9.16 -8.66
N TYR A 311 -11.84 8.11 -7.92
CA TYR A 311 -11.05 7.58 -6.83
C TYR A 311 -9.69 7.06 -7.32
N GLY A 312 -9.66 6.30 -8.41
CA GLY A 312 -8.41 5.79 -9.00
C GLY A 312 -7.45 6.92 -9.39
N PHE A 313 -7.93 7.98 -10.02
CA PHE A 313 -7.10 9.15 -10.33
C PHE A 313 -6.59 9.85 -9.07
N LYS A 314 -7.39 9.96 -8.01
CA LYS A 314 -6.94 10.48 -6.73
C LYS A 314 -5.78 9.63 -6.17
N GLN A 315 -5.93 8.29 -6.17
CA GLN A 315 -4.86 7.38 -5.74
C GLN A 315 -3.59 7.54 -6.58
N PHE A 316 -3.72 7.65 -7.92
CA PHE A 316 -2.58 7.89 -8.81
C PHE A 316 -1.87 9.19 -8.49
N ASN A 317 -2.59 10.29 -8.36
CA ASN A 317 -2.01 11.60 -8.10
C ASN A 317 -1.33 11.71 -6.72
N GLU A 318 -1.91 11.07 -5.70
CA GLU A 318 -1.39 11.16 -4.32
C GLU A 318 -0.22 10.21 -4.06
N LYS A 319 -0.23 9.00 -4.66
CA LYS A 319 0.73 7.95 -4.31
C LYS A 319 1.81 7.71 -5.35
N TYR A 320 1.49 7.86 -6.65
CA TYR A 320 2.38 7.36 -7.71
C TYR A 320 2.93 8.46 -8.61
N LYS A 321 2.12 9.42 -9.06
CA LYS A 321 2.47 10.37 -10.11
C LYS A 321 3.85 11.02 -9.94
N ASP A 322 4.11 11.57 -8.75
CA ASP A 322 5.33 12.31 -8.45
C ASP A 322 6.37 11.49 -7.66
N ASN A 323 6.06 10.23 -7.37
CA ASN A 323 6.90 9.33 -6.57
C ASN A 323 7.57 8.21 -7.40
N ILE A 324 7.28 8.15 -8.71
CA ILE A 324 7.91 7.18 -9.60
C ILE A 324 9.40 7.47 -9.67
N TYR A 325 10.22 6.43 -9.49
CA TYR A 325 11.66 6.55 -9.46
C TYR A 325 12.26 6.52 -10.88
N GLY A 326 12.90 7.60 -11.28
CA GLY A 326 13.63 7.69 -12.56
C GLY A 326 12.78 7.27 -13.76
N ASN A 327 13.34 6.41 -14.59
CA ASN A 327 12.66 5.84 -15.76
C ASN A 327 11.95 4.49 -15.46
N THR A 328 11.76 4.13 -14.19
CA THR A 328 11.06 2.92 -13.80
C THR A 328 9.55 3.18 -13.70
N PRO A 329 8.69 2.16 -13.77
CA PRO A 329 7.26 2.35 -13.51
C PRO A 329 6.89 2.22 -12.02
N PHE A 330 7.85 2.25 -11.11
CA PHE A 330 7.67 1.98 -9.68
C PHE A 330 8.05 3.17 -8.82
N ALA A 331 7.33 3.34 -7.72
CA ALA A 331 7.72 4.25 -6.64
C ALA A 331 8.60 3.51 -5.62
N LEU A 332 9.74 4.11 -5.24
CA LEU A 332 10.64 3.52 -4.23
C LEU A 332 9.92 3.31 -2.90
N TYR A 333 10.14 2.13 -2.30
CA TYR A 333 9.61 1.72 -1.00
C TYR A 333 8.09 1.53 -0.95
N GLU A 334 7.37 1.69 -2.07
CA GLU A 334 6.00 1.23 -2.21
C GLU A 334 5.96 -0.29 -2.39
N LYS A 335 4.78 -0.87 -2.12
CA LYS A 335 4.59 -2.32 -2.14
C LYS A 335 3.85 -2.78 -3.37
N TYR A 336 4.29 -3.90 -3.94
CA TYR A 336 3.75 -4.47 -5.16
C TYR A 336 3.58 -5.99 -5.04
N THR A 337 2.47 -6.51 -5.56
CA THR A 337 2.28 -7.96 -5.79
C THR A 337 2.96 -8.41 -7.07
N TYR A 338 3.17 -9.71 -7.25
CA TYR A 338 3.68 -10.27 -8.53
C TYR A 338 2.88 -9.80 -9.74
N GLU A 339 1.54 -9.85 -9.64
CA GLU A 339 0.64 -9.42 -10.74
C GLU A 339 0.84 -7.95 -11.10
N GLN A 340 0.96 -7.08 -10.11
CA GLN A 340 1.18 -5.65 -10.31
C GLN A 340 2.55 -5.37 -10.94
N VAL A 341 3.58 -6.12 -10.57
CA VAL A 341 4.90 -6.00 -11.20
C VAL A 341 4.83 -6.40 -12.66
N CYS A 342 4.22 -7.54 -13.00
CA CYS A 342 4.03 -7.94 -14.39
C CYS A 342 3.23 -6.89 -15.19
N LEU A 343 2.19 -6.31 -14.57
CA LEU A 343 1.37 -5.27 -15.18
C LEU A 343 2.17 -4.00 -15.48
N LEU A 344 2.95 -3.53 -14.52
CA LEU A 344 3.75 -2.30 -14.63
C LEU A 344 4.95 -2.46 -15.57
N LEU A 345 5.57 -3.65 -15.63
CA LEU A 345 6.62 -3.98 -16.59
C LEU A 345 6.10 -4.27 -18.00
N GLU A 346 4.83 -4.01 -18.27
CA GLU A 346 4.18 -4.14 -19.58
C GLU A 346 4.18 -5.57 -20.14
N TRP A 347 4.26 -6.58 -19.28
CA TRP A 347 4.13 -7.95 -19.76
C TRP A 347 2.76 -8.15 -20.41
N PRO A 348 2.67 -8.85 -21.52
CA PRO A 348 1.39 -9.07 -22.21
C PRO A 348 0.37 -9.82 -21.34
N GLN A 349 0.84 -10.68 -20.45
CA GLN A 349 0.03 -11.51 -19.58
C GLN A 349 0.68 -11.63 -18.19
N ASN A 350 -0.14 -11.76 -17.15
CA ASN A 350 0.33 -12.06 -15.81
C ASN A 350 0.98 -13.45 -15.74
N GLU A 351 1.93 -13.58 -14.83
CA GLU A 351 2.60 -14.85 -14.56
C GLU A 351 2.27 -15.35 -13.15
N VAL A 352 2.07 -16.64 -12.99
CA VAL A 352 1.85 -17.22 -11.67
C VAL A 352 3.13 -17.15 -10.82
N PRO A 353 3.02 -16.86 -9.51
CA PRO A 353 4.20 -16.73 -8.64
C PRO A 353 5.14 -17.94 -8.67
N LEU A 354 4.59 -19.14 -8.84
CA LEU A 354 5.37 -20.38 -8.93
C LEU A 354 6.32 -20.40 -10.15
N ASN A 355 5.90 -19.84 -11.27
CA ASN A 355 6.71 -19.76 -12.49
C ASN A 355 7.77 -18.66 -12.40
N ILE A 356 7.51 -17.59 -11.64
CA ILE A 356 8.52 -16.55 -11.36
C ILE A 356 9.61 -17.14 -10.46
N GLY A 357 9.24 -17.81 -9.37
CA GLY A 357 10.14 -18.58 -8.53
C GLY A 357 11.36 -17.78 -8.01
N GLY A 358 11.16 -16.57 -7.55
CA GLY A 358 12.19 -15.66 -7.08
C GLY A 358 12.64 -14.64 -8.13
N TYR A 359 12.77 -15.01 -9.39
CA TYR A 359 13.06 -14.08 -10.50
C TYR A 359 12.59 -14.64 -11.84
N LYS A 360 12.39 -13.78 -12.83
CA LYS A 360 12.10 -14.21 -14.19
C LYS A 360 12.53 -13.16 -15.22
N PHE A 361 13.32 -13.54 -16.20
CA PHE A 361 13.60 -12.72 -17.35
C PHE A 361 12.44 -12.77 -18.35
N HIS A 362 11.91 -11.61 -18.71
CA HIS A 362 10.94 -11.45 -19.79
C HIS A 362 11.65 -10.84 -21.00
N LYS A 363 11.83 -11.67 -22.02
CA LYS A 363 12.71 -11.39 -23.16
C LYS A 363 12.20 -10.20 -23.98
N GLU A 364 10.91 -10.15 -24.21
CA GLU A 364 10.26 -9.17 -25.09
C GLU A 364 10.35 -7.76 -24.50
N THR A 365 10.06 -7.58 -23.21
CA THR A 365 10.15 -6.28 -22.53
C THR A 365 11.54 -6.00 -21.97
N LYS A 366 12.47 -6.95 -22.08
CA LYS A 366 13.83 -6.88 -21.50
C LYS A 366 13.83 -6.49 -20.01
N THR A 367 12.93 -7.08 -19.23
CA THR A 367 12.79 -6.82 -17.80
C THR A 367 13.09 -8.06 -16.97
N TYR A 368 13.70 -7.86 -15.80
CA TYR A 368 14.14 -8.94 -14.92
C TYR A 368 13.82 -8.59 -13.46
N PRO A 369 12.56 -8.76 -13.01
CA PRO A 369 12.22 -8.59 -11.61
C PRO A 369 12.81 -9.71 -10.75
N VAL A 370 13.42 -9.33 -9.63
CA VAL A 370 13.98 -10.21 -8.60
C VAL A 370 13.18 -10.04 -7.32
N PHE A 371 12.62 -11.14 -6.82
CA PHE A 371 11.77 -11.17 -5.63
C PHE A 371 12.44 -11.98 -4.52
N ILE A 372 12.65 -11.36 -3.38
CA ILE A 372 13.32 -11.97 -2.23
C ILE A 372 12.36 -12.03 -1.03
N ASN A 373 12.29 -13.22 -0.42
CA ASN A 373 11.70 -13.42 0.90
C ASN A 373 12.85 -13.47 1.91
N TYR A 374 13.04 -12.40 2.67
CA TYR A 374 14.27 -12.20 3.46
C TYR A 374 14.34 -13.13 4.66
N HIS A 375 13.26 -13.27 5.43
CA HIS A 375 13.19 -14.25 6.51
C HIS A 375 12.49 -15.52 6.03
N LYS A 376 13.16 -16.64 6.23
CA LYS A 376 12.59 -17.98 6.12
C LYS A 376 12.39 -18.48 7.55
N ALA A 377 11.31 -19.24 7.80
CA ALA A 377 10.91 -19.69 9.14
C ALA A 377 12.06 -20.35 9.95
N ASP A 378 11.99 -20.24 11.29
CA ASP A 378 13.01 -20.63 12.28
C ASP A 378 13.44 -22.12 12.28
N ASP A 379 12.86 -22.97 11.45
CA ASP A 379 13.16 -24.43 11.39
C ASP A 379 14.46 -24.78 10.65
N ILE A 380 15.30 -23.76 10.28
CA ILE A 380 16.43 -23.99 9.39
C ILE A 380 17.74 -23.55 10.04
N GLN A 381 18.14 -24.19 11.16
CA GLN A 381 19.45 -23.97 11.78
C GLN A 381 20.64 -24.42 10.90
N ASP A 382 20.45 -25.26 9.90
CA ASP A 382 21.53 -25.78 9.03
C ASP A 382 21.67 -25.06 7.68
N THR A 383 20.80 -24.12 7.32
CA THR A 383 20.82 -23.42 6.01
C THR A 383 21.44 -22.02 6.03
N ILE A 384 21.91 -21.55 7.16
CA ILE A 384 22.50 -20.20 7.37
C ILE A 384 23.69 -19.91 6.42
N LYS A 385 24.29 -20.92 5.81
CA LYS A 385 25.42 -20.72 4.88
C LYS A 385 25.05 -20.17 3.49
N TYR A 386 23.75 -20.20 3.11
CA TYR A 386 23.33 -19.91 1.73
C TYR A 386 21.96 -19.25 1.69
N GLU A 387 21.83 -18.08 2.34
CA GLU A 387 20.59 -17.28 2.33
C GLU A 387 20.80 -15.96 1.59
N ASP A 388 19.71 -15.46 0.97
CA ASP A 388 19.70 -14.10 0.46
C ASP A 388 20.00 -13.13 1.61
N ARG A 389 20.98 -12.24 1.45
CA ARG A 389 21.40 -11.32 2.50
C ARG A 389 21.91 -10.00 1.97
N PHE A 390 21.63 -8.95 2.72
CA PHE A 390 22.28 -7.67 2.53
C PHE A 390 23.65 -7.68 3.24
N GLU A 391 24.70 -7.34 2.52
CA GLU A 391 26.01 -7.07 3.11
C GLU A 391 26.05 -5.64 3.69
N ASN A 392 25.35 -4.72 3.06
CA ASN A 392 25.10 -3.35 3.47
C ASN A 392 23.89 -2.80 2.71
N PRO A 393 23.39 -1.57 3.00
CA PRO A 393 22.22 -1.01 2.31
C PRO A 393 22.31 -0.93 0.78
N GLY A 394 23.51 -0.96 0.20
CA GLY A 394 23.74 -0.87 -1.25
C GLY A 394 24.16 -2.19 -1.91
N LEU A 395 24.36 -3.26 -1.16
CA LEU A 395 24.93 -4.52 -1.67
C LEU A 395 24.15 -5.72 -1.16
N LEU A 396 23.62 -6.52 -2.10
CA LEU A 396 22.83 -7.72 -1.84
C LEU A 396 23.51 -8.95 -2.44
N LYS A 397 23.57 -10.04 -1.68
CA LYS A 397 23.84 -11.39 -2.20
C LYS A 397 22.55 -12.18 -2.24
N ALA A 398 22.25 -12.74 -3.39
CA ALA A 398 21.04 -13.53 -3.63
C ALA A 398 21.36 -14.86 -4.30
N ILE A 399 20.56 -15.88 -3.97
CA ILE A 399 20.76 -17.24 -4.48
C ILE A 399 19.86 -17.49 -5.67
N SER A 400 20.44 -18.02 -6.73
CA SER A 400 19.71 -18.44 -7.92
C SER A 400 18.70 -19.55 -7.62
N LYS A 401 17.86 -19.87 -8.60
CA LYS A 401 17.04 -21.08 -8.56
C LYS A 401 17.92 -22.34 -8.46
N ASN A 402 17.34 -23.40 -7.92
CA ASN A 402 18.02 -24.70 -7.86
C ASN A 402 18.41 -25.21 -9.26
N LYS A 403 19.48 -26.00 -9.32
CA LYS A 403 20.06 -26.57 -10.54
C LYS A 403 20.57 -25.51 -11.53
N ARG A 404 21.12 -24.41 -10.99
CA ARG A 404 21.78 -23.36 -11.78
C ARG A 404 23.28 -23.43 -11.60
N THR A 405 23.98 -23.15 -12.70
CA THR A 405 25.42 -22.99 -12.78
C THR A 405 25.73 -21.67 -13.49
N PHE A 406 26.98 -21.30 -13.56
CA PHE A 406 27.40 -20.10 -14.31
C PHE A 406 26.97 -20.15 -15.78
N THR A 407 26.80 -21.33 -16.38
CA THR A 407 26.39 -21.49 -17.78
C THR A 407 24.88 -21.46 -18.02
N SER A 408 24.08 -21.34 -16.96
CA SER A 408 22.62 -21.27 -17.08
C SER A 408 22.18 -19.95 -17.72
N ASP A 409 21.23 -19.98 -18.67
CA ASP A 409 20.80 -18.81 -19.45
C ASP A 409 20.31 -17.66 -18.60
N ASP A 410 19.53 -17.94 -17.55
CA ASP A 410 19.01 -16.93 -16.64
C ASP A 410 20.12 -16.29 -15.79
N VAL A 411 21.14 -17.06 -15.40
CA VAL A 411 22.32 -16.56 -14.69
C VAL A 411 23.21 -15.72 -15.62
N GLN A 412 23.45 -16.20 -16.84
CA GLN A 412 24.19 -15.43 -17.85
C GLN A 412 23.47 -14.13 -18.24
N THR A 413 22.15 -14.16 -18.31
CA THR A 413 21.37 -12.94 -18.53
C THR A 413 21.57 -11.95 -17.38
N ALA A 414 21.57 -12.40 -16.11
CA ALA A 414 21.82 -11.54 -14.96
C ALA A 414 23.24 -10.96 -14.99
N PHE A 415 24.27 -11.75 -15.27
CA PHE A 415 25.66 -11.26 -15.38
C PHE A 415 25.85 -10.19 -16.45
N ASN A 416 25.12 -10.30 -17.56
CA ASN A 416 25.28 -9.43 -18.71
C ASN A 416 24.10 -8.45 -18.88
N ALA A 417 23.28 -8.24 -17.85
CA ALA A 417 22.03 -7.50 -17.94
C ALA A 417 22.23 -6.09 -18.53
N ASP A 418 23.22 -5.35 -18.04
CA ASP A 418 23.52 -3.98 -18.51
C ASP A 418 23.94 -3.97 -19.99
N ALA A 419 24.80 -4.89 -20.40
CA ALA A 419 25.26 -5.02 -21.79
C ALA A 419 24.12 -5.44 -22.75
N LEU A 420 23.15 -6.20 -22.26
CA LEU A 420 21.96 -6.65 -23.00
C LEU A 420 20.82 -5.62 -22.99
N GLY A 421 20.95 -4.54 -22.21
CA GLY A 421 19.89 -3.56 -21.99
C GLY A 421 18.70 -4.15 -21.25
N VAL A 422 18.96 -5.06 -20.30
CA VAL A 422 17.94 -5.71 -19.45
C VAL A 422 17.81 -4.92 -18.15
N ALA A 423 16.62 -4.41 -17.88
CA ALA A 423 16.31 -3.70 -16.65
C ALA A 423 16.01 -4.69 -15.51
N MET A 424 16.88 -4.71 -14.51
CA MET A 424 16.70 -5.53 -13.31
C MET A 424 16.09 -4.72 -12.17
N HIS A 425 15.10 -5.27 -11.47
CA HIS A 425 14.36 -4.59 -10.41
C HIS A 425 14.27 -5.47 -9.16
N LEU A 426 14.58 -4.89 -7.99
CA LEU A 426 14.57 -5.61 -6.72
C LEU A 426 13.27 -5.39 -5.94
N PHE A 427 12.66 -6.49 -5.55
CA PHE A 427 11.46 -6.55 -4.71
C PHE A 427 11.73 -7.44 -3.50
N VAL A 428 11.60 -6.89 -2.28
CA VAL A 428 11.89 -7.63 -1.05
C VAL A 428 10.70 -7.58 -0.10
N ARG A 429 10.37 -8.72 0.49
CA ARG A 429 9.49 -8.77 1.66
C ARG A 429 10.18 -9.51 2.81
N LYS A 430 9.84 -9.11 4.04
CA LYS A 430 10.45 -9.69 5.22
C LYS A 430 9.99 -11.12 5.44
N ASN A 431 8.69 -11.36 5.55
CA ASN A 431 8.10 -12.65 5.89
C ASN A 431 7.26 -13.20 4.73
N LYS A 432 7.49 -14.47 4.38
CA LYS A 432 6.71 -15.20 3.37
C LYS A 432 5.33 -15.60 3.88
N ASP A 433 5.21 -15.91 5.17
CA ASP A 433 4.06 -16.59 5.77
C ASP A 433 3.02 -15.62 6.34
N ASP A 434 3.15 -14.33 6.09
CA ASP A 434 2.13 -13.34 6.41
C ASP A 434 0.98 -13.45 5.39
N GLU A 435 -0.10 -14.14 5.76
CA GLU A 435 -1.28 -14.34 4.89
C GLU A 435 -1.93 -13.02 4.46
N GLU A 436 -1.70 -11.95 5.22
CA GLU A 436 -2.26 -10.62 4.94
C GLU A 436 -1.33 -9.73 4.11
N SER A 437 -0.03 -10.09 3.95
CA SER A 437 0.95 -9.31 3.18
C SER A 437 1.59 -10.14 2.08
N LYS A 438 0.95 -10.13 0.91
CA LYS A 438 1.48 -10.78 -0.31
C LYS A 438 2.40 -9.88 -1.12
N GLU A 439 2.65 -8.68 -0.65
CA GLU A 439 3.32 -7.59 -1.36
C GLU A 439 4.80 -7.52 -0.99
N PHE A 440 5.60 -7.00 -1.92
CA PHE A 440 7.03 -6.79 -1.77
C PHE A 440 7.34 -5.30 -1.85
N TYR A 441 8.23 -4.79 -1.01
CA TYR A 441 8.81 -3.46 -1.14
C TYR A 441 9.66 -3.39 -2.40
N TYR A 442 9.44 -2.38 -3.25
CA TYR A 442 10.35 -2.06 -4.34
C TYR A 442 11.55 -1.30 -3.80
N LEU A 443 12.75 -1.88 -3.96
CA LEU A 443 13.99 -1.28 -3.46
C LEU A 443 14.85 -0.63 -4.56
N GLY A 444 14.34 -0.58 -5.78
CA GLY A 444 15.01 0.09 -6.89
C GLY A 444 15.59 -0.85 -7.94
N PRO A 445 16.23 -0.26 -8.98
CA PRO A 445 17.03 -1.01 -9.93
C PRO A 445 18.25 -1.62 -9.25
N ILE A 446 18.69 -2.77 -9.78
CA ILE A 446 19.91 -3.48 -9.35
C ILE A 446 20.78 -3.83 -10.55
N HIS A 447 22.08 -3.92 -10.32
CA HIS A 447 23.08 -4.29 -11.31
C HIS A 447 23.91 -5.46 -10.79
N SER A 448 24.16 -6.46 -11.63
CA SER A 448 25.06 -7.55 -11.27
C SER A 448 26.51 -7.06 -11.26
N THR A 449 27.28 -7.47 -10.25
CA THR A 449 28.72 -7.19 -10.21
C THR A 449 29.54 -8.13 -11.10
N GLY A 450 28.87 -9.02 -11.84
CA GLY A 450 29.50 -9.94 -12.79
C GLY A 450 29.83 -11.31 -12.21
N GLN A 451 30.33 -12.19 -13.08
CA GLN A 451 30.66 -13.56 -12.73
C GLN A 451 31.84 -13.65 -11.75
N GLU A 452 32.75 -12.67 -11.75
CA GLU A 452 33.95 -12.63 -10.90
C GLU A 452 33.62 -12.52 -9.41
N ASN A 453 32.46 -11.91 -9.07
CA ASN A 453 32.00 -11.78 -7.68
C ASN A 453 30.93 -12.80 -7.31
N ALA A 454 30.54 -13.67 -8.24
CA ALA A 454 29.57 -14.73 -8.03
C ALA A 454 30.26 -16.04 -7.61
N LYS A 455 29.49 -16.96 -7.04
CA LYS A 455 30.00 -18.25 -6.60
C LYS A 455 29.01 -19.37 -6.89
N GLU A 456 29.49 -20.46 -7.49
CA GLU A 456 28.72 -21.72 -7.54
C GLU A 456 28.73 -22.38 -6.16
N ILE A 457 27.58 -22.77 -5.69
CA ILE A 457 27.36 -23.35 -4.37
C ILE A 457 26.57 -24.66 -4.47
N SER A 458 26.70 -25.51 -3.45
CA SER A 458 25.85 -26.70 -3.30
C SER A 458 24.85 -26.44 -2.17
N MET A 459 23.57 -26.52 -2.48
CA MET A 459 22.49 -26.38 -1.48
C MET A 459 22.48 -27.58 -0.52
N ALA A 460 21.82 -27.45 0.63
CA ALA A 460 21.72 -28.52 1.62
C ALA A 460 21.16 -29.85 1.08
N ASN A 461 20.31 -29.78 0.05
CA ASN A 461 19.77 -30.96 -0.67
C ASN A 461 20.70 -31.50 -1.77
N GLY A 462 21.94 -31.01 -1.86
CA GLY A 462 22.95 -31.41 -2.85
C GLY A 462 22.74 -30.81 -4.25
N THR A 463 21.76 -29.95 -4.47
CA THR A 463 21.56 -29.29 -5.79
C THR A 463 22.49 -28.10 -5.97
N ALA A 464 22.98 -27.88 -7.20
CA ALA A 464 23.78 -26.70 -7.52
C ALA A 464 22.91 -25.44 -7.53
N ALA A 465 23.50 -24.33 -7.11
CA ALA A 465 22.97 -22.99 -7.26
C ALA A 465 24.11 -21.97 -7.43
N VAL A 466 23.78 -20.73 -7.76
CA VAL A 466 24.74 -19.64 -7.90
C VAL A 466 24.38 -18.55 -6.90
N GLU A 467 25.33 -18.17 -6.06
CA GLU A 467 25.28 -16.95 -5.27
C GLU A 467 25.68 -15.78 -6.18
N LEU A 468 24.72 -14.89 -6.43
CA LEU A 468 24.87 -13.71 -7.27
C LEU A 468 25.04 -12.48 -6.38
N GLU A 469 25.85 -11.53 -6.78
CA GLU A 469 26.03 -10.27 -6.08
C GLU A 469 25.44 -9.11 -6.90
N TYR A 470 24.64 -8.27 -6.24
CA TYR A 470 23.95 -7.14 -6.85
C TYR A 470 24.24 -5.84 -6.10
N VAL A 471 24.59 -4.80 -6.84
CA VAL A 471 24.66 -3.42 -6.34
C VAL A 471 23.31 -2.76 -6.61
N LEU A 472 22.79 -2.10 -5.60
CA LEU A 472 21.58 -1.30 -5.73
C LEU A 472 21.95 0.10 -6.27
N GLU A 473 21.17 0.60 -7.24
CA GLU A 473 21.34 1.97 -7.76
C GLU A 473 21.14 3.02 -6.66
N VAL A 474 20.20 2.76 -5.74
CA VAL A 474 19.97 3.57 -4.54
C VAL A 474 20.12 2.70 -3.31
N PRO A 475 20.98 3.07 -2.35
CA PRO A 475 21.03 2.37 -1.07
C PRO A 475 19.68 2.35 -0.38
N VAL A 476 19.31 1.21 0.21
CA VAL A 476 18.03 1.07 0.92
C VAL A 476 17.97 2.09 2.06
N ARG A 477 16.86 2.79 2.16
CA ARG A 477 16.61 3.76 3.23
C ARG A 477 16.67 3.07 4.60
N ASP A 478 17.28 3.71 5.58
CA ASP A 478 17.61 3.13 6.88
C ASP A 478 16.41 2.45 7.59
N ASP A 479 15.22 3.07 7.54
CA ASP A 479 14.02 2.52 8.21
C ASP A 479 13.52 1.22 7.56
N ILE A 480 13.66 1.12 6.22
CA ILE A 480 13.32 -0.09 5.45
C ILE A 480 14.39 -1.16 5.67
N TYR A 481 15.66 -0.76 5.63
CA TYR A 481 16.79 -1.66 5.85
C TYR A 481 16.73 -2.31 7.24
N ASP A 482 16.62 -1.48 8.28
CA ASP A 482 16.48 -1.94 9.65
C ASP A 482 15.27 -2.87 9.83
N TYR A 483 14.14 -2.55 9.20
CA TYR A 483 12.94 -3.40 9.25
C TYR A 483 13.16 -4.76 8.59
N ILE A 484 13.79 -4.81 7.42
CA ILE A 484 14.00 -6.05 6.68
C ILE A 484 15.08 -6.92 7.34
N VAL A 485 16.20 -6.30 7.76
CA VAL A 485 17.41 -7.02 8.20
C VAL A 485 17.42 -7.29 9.70
N ASN A 486 17.03 -6.30 10.52
CA ASN A 486 17.19 -6.32 11.97
C ASN A 486 15.86 -6.45 12.74
N GLY A 487 14.73 -6.42 12.07
CA GLY A 487 13.39 -6.36 12.67
C GLY A 487 12.78 -7.70 13.08
#